data_4b0c4f02d7680e8c922530000311b6ac
#
_entry.id   4b0c4f02d7680e8c922530000311b6ac
#
_cell.length_a   1.000
_cell.length_b   1.000
_cell.length_c   1.000
_cell.angle_alpha   90.00
_cell.angle_beta   90.00
_cell.angle_gamma   90.00
#
_symmetry.space_group_name_H-M   'P 1'
#
loop_
_entity.id
_entity.type
_entity.pdbx_description
1 polymer ?
#
loop_
_entity_poly.entity_id
_entity_poly.type
_entity_poly.pdbx_seq_one_letter_code
_entity_poly.pdbx_strand_id
1 'polypeptide(L)'
;MEASGVTLELALPLSFIARESFSPQEVAEWMRGNVALLKALAAFECPTRETEAEAGVDPILARLEAKIDLALILLGELARRQQPLPEPVAVTLTSATVSWAGKAPIPKSTGVLSLYLAPALPWPLRLPVEIIAAGEGRVEARLLHLDEDTQTWLDRTLFRHHRRRLAARSR
;
A
#
# COMPACT_ATOMS: atom_id res chain seq x y z
N MET A 1 -15.39 -0.97 22.31
CA MET A 1 -14.79 -2.28 21.94
C MET A 1 -13.73 -1.95 20.90
N GLU A 2 -12.48 -1.75 21.34
CA GLU A 2 -11.36 -1.48 20.46
C GLU A 2 -11.08 -2.74 19.66
N ALA A 3 -11.29 -2.68 18.34
CA ALA A 3 -10.83 -3.71 17.44
C ALA A 3 -9.30 -3.70 17.48
N SER A 4 -8.72 -4.65 18.21
CA SER A 4 -7.26 -4.90 18.23
C SER A 4 -6.82 -5.38 16.84
N GLY A 5 -6.88 -4.49 15.87
CA GLY A 5 -6.43 -4.73 14.50
C GLY A 5 -4.93 -4.60 14.41
N VAL A 6 -4.33 -5.35 13.50
CA VAL A 6 -2.92 -5.22 13.16
C VAL A 6 -2.67 -3.81 12.61
N THR A 7 -1.69 -3.14 13.20
CA THR A 7 -1.32 -1.77 12.85
C THR A 7 0.01 -1.75 12.11
N LEU A 8 0.05 -1.07 10.99
CA LEU A 8 1.26 -0.80 10.21
C LEU A 8 1.68 0.66 10.39
N GLU A 9 2.91 0.88 10.87
CA GLU A 9 3.52 2.19 11.02
C GLU A 9 4.74 2.28 10.12
N LEU A 10 4.69 3.14 9.12
CA LEU A 10 5.76 3.36 8.14
C LEU A 10 5.85 4.84 7.76
N ALA A 11 7.02 5.24 7.24
CA ALA A 11 7.16 6.49 6.50
C ALA A 11 6.88 6.20 5.03
N LEU A 12 5.78 6.74 4.49
CA LEU A 12 5.32 6.47 3.13
C LEU A 12 4.99 7.76 2.38
N PRO A 13 5.28 7.83 1.08
CA PRO A 13 4.75 8.88 0.23
C PRO A 13 3.22 8.79 0.20
N LEU A 14 2.57 9.94 0.38
CA LEU A 14 1.13 10.02 0.50
C LEU A 14 0.63 11.33 -0.11
N SER A 15 -0.49 11.28 -0.82
CA SER A 15 -1.24 12.46 -1.22
C SER A 15 -2.73 12.29 -0.93
N PHE A 16 -3.38 13.38 -0.55
CA PHE A 16 -4.81 13.42 -0.32
C PHE A 16 -5.44 14.48 -1.24
N ILE A 17 -6.51 14.10 -1.91
CA ILE A 17 -7.31 15.00 -2.78
C ILE A 17 -8.74 14.98 -2.27
N ALA A 18 -9.22 16.14 -1.77
CA ALA A 18 -10.60 16.28 -1.32
C ALA A 18 -11.57 16.12 -2.49
N ARG A 19 -12.63 15.36 -2.28
CA ARG A 19 -13.73 15.13 -3.22
C ARG A 19 -15.03 14.98 -2.47
N GLU A 20 -16.11 15.57 -2.98
CA GLU A 20 -17.44 15.51 -2.35
C GLU A 20 -18.15 14.17 -2.62
N SER A 21 -17.83 13.52 -3.74
CA SER A 21 -18.47 12.26 -4.13
C SER A 21 -17.55 11.40 -5.01
N PHE A 22 -17.88 10.11 -5.06
CA PHE A 22 -17.20 9.12 -5.90
C PHE A 22 -18.25 8.41 -6.76
N SER A 23 -17.98 8.21 -8.03
CA SER A 23 -18.82 7.34 -8.84
C SER A 23 -18.58 5.87 -8.48
N PRO A 24 -19.62 5.02 -8.49
CA PRO A 24 -19.45 3.58 -8.23
C PRO A 24 -18.44 2.92 -9.17
N GLN A 25 -18.35 3.37 -10.41
CA GLN A 25 -17.42 2.85 -11.41
C GLN A 25 -15.98 3.20 -11.06
N GLU A 26 -15.69 4.45 -10.68
CA GLU A 26 -14.34 4.85 -10.22
C GLU A 26 -13.89 4.04 -9.00
N VAL A 27 -14.79 3.90 -8.01
CA VAL A 27 -14.48 3.09 -6.82
C VAL A 27 -14.16 1.65 -7.20
N ALA A 28 -14.94 1.02 -8.07
CA ALA A 28 -14.69 -0.34 -8.52
C ALA A 28 -13.37 -0.47 -9.30
N GLU A 29 -12.98 0.53 -10.08
CA GLU A 29 -11.68 0.56 -10.76
C GLU A 29 -10.53 0.67 -9.76
N TRP A 30 -10.65 1.53 -8.73
CA TRP A 30 -9.64 1.64 -7.68
C TRP A 30 -9.50 0.34 -6.89
N MET A 31 -10.60 -0.30 -6.52
CA MET A 31 -10.55 -1.58 -5.78
C MET A 31 -9.86 -2.67 -6.59
N ARG A 32 -10.18 -2.81 -7.88
CA ARG A 32 -9.47 -3.75 -8.76
C ARG A 32 -7.98 -3.46 -8.87
N GLY A 33 -7.62 -2.17 -9.02
CA GLY A 33 -6.21 -1.73 -9.05
C GLY A 33 -5.49 -2.00 -7.73
N ASN A 34 -6.16 -1.75 -6.61
CA ASN A 34 -5.64 -2.01 -5.26
C ASN A 34 -5.35 -3.50 -5.05
N VAL A 35 -6.29 -4.38 -5.42
CA VAL A 35 -6.11 -5.84 -5.31
C VAL A 35 -4.94 -6.31 -6.18
N ALA A 36 -4.82 -5.82 -7.42
CA ALA A 36 -3.70 -6.15 -8.30
C ALA A 36 -2.35 -5.71 -7.70
N LEU A 37 -2.28 -4.48 -7.17
CA LEU A 37 -1.08 -3.97 -6.50
C LEU A 37 -0.72 -4.81 -5.27
N LEU A 38 -1.67 -5.09 -4.38
CA LEU A 38 -1.43 -5.84 -3.15
C LEU A 38 -0.99 -7.28 -3.44
N LYS A 39 -1.53 -7.90 -4.49
CA LYS A 39 -1.08 -9.22 -4.99
C LYS A 39 0.35 -9.16 -5.53
N ALA A 40 0.66 -8.15 -6.34
CA ALA A 40 2.01 -7.96 -6.87
C ALA A 40 3.03 -7.76 -5.74
N LEU A 41 2.75 -6.88 -4.77
CA LEU A 41 3.58 -6.69 -3.59
C LEU A 41 3.78 -7.99 -2.80
N ALA A 42 2.73 -8.82 -2.70
CA ALA A 42 2.83 -10.12 -2.07
C ALA A 42 3.81 -11.06 -2.77
N ALA A 43 3.81 -11.06 -4.10
CA ALA A 43 4.71 -11.87 -4.90
C ALA A 43 6.18 -11.39 -4.79
N PHE A 44 6.42 -10.06 -4.86
CA PHE A 44 7.77 -9.50 -4.69
C PHE A 44 8.34 -9.68 -3.28
N GLU A 45 7.47 -9.73 -2.28
CA GLU A 45 7.88 -9.85 -0.88
C GLU A 45 8.04 -11.30 -0.41
N CYS A 46 7.55 -12.30 -1.17
CA CYS A 46 7.94 -13.68 -0.93
C CYS A 46 9.45 -13.78 -1.18
N PRO A 47 10.28 -14.11 -0.17
CA PRO A 47 11.64 -14.51 -0.47
C PRO A 47 11.51 -15.69 -1.43
N THR A 48 12.06 -15.56 -2.61
CA THR A 48 12.38 -16.74 -3.43
C THR A 48 12.99 -17.71 -2.47
N ARG A 49 12.39 -18.89 -2.30
CA ARG A 49 12.87 -19.91 -1.37
C ARG A 49 14.31 -20.21 -1.73
N GLU A 50 15.26 -19.53 -1.08
CA GLU A 50 16.70 -19.85 -1.19
C GLU A 50 16.97 -21.31 -0.77
N THR A 51 15.98 -21.94 -0.14
CA THR A 51 16.05 -23.34 0.34
C THR A 51 15.55 -24.38 -0.67
N GLU A 52 14.92 -23.99 -1.78
CA GLU A 52 14.54 -24.92 -2.86
C GLU A 52 15.44 -24.78 -4.11
N ALA A 53 16.46 -23.94 -4.07
CA ALA A 53 17.39 -23.71 -5.18
C ALA A 53 18.30 -24.92 -5.49
N GLU A 54 18.23 -25.99 -4.69
CA GLU A 54 19.02 -27.22 -4.96
C GLU A 54 18.23 -28.29 -5.73
N ALA A 55 16.92 -28.13 -5.95
CA ALA A 55 16.11 -29.10 -6.69
C ALA A 55 15.55 -28.48 -7.97
N GLY A 56 16.39 -28.38 -9.03
CA GLY A 56 15.90 -28.44 -10.40
C GLY A 56 15.07 -27.27 -10.93
N VAL A 57 15.36 -26.02 -10.53
CA VAL A 57 14.80 -24.85 -11.24
C VAL A 57 15.37 -24.83 -12.66
N ASP A 58 14.50 -24.90 -13.67
CA ASP A 58 14.89 -24.78 -15.07
C ASP A 58 15.70 -23.47 -15.27
N PRO A 59 16.97 -23.57 -15.74
CA PRO A 59 17.82 -22.37 -15.96
C PRO A 59 17.15 -21.34 -16.89
N ILE A 60 16.26 -21.79 -17.76
CA ILE A 60 15.50 -20.93 -18.65
C ILE A 60 14.48 -20.09 -17.85
N LEU A 61 13.79 -20.71 -16.90
CA LEU A 61 12.82 -20.03 -16.03
C LEU A 61 13.50 -18.99 -15.15
N ALA A 62 14.60 -19.35 -14.47
CA ALA A 62 15.38 -18.42 -13.66
C ALA A 62 15.90 -17.21 -14.47
N ARG A 63 16.32 -17.45 -15.72
CA ARG A 63 16.76 -16.37 -16.62
C ARG A 63 15.60 -15.49 -17.07
N LEU A 64 14.42 -16.05 -17.26
CA LEU A 64 13.20 -15.30 -17.61
C LEU A 64 12.76 -14.43 -16.44
N GLU A 65 12.71 -14.97 -15.22
CA GLU A 65 12.40 -14.23 -13.99
C GLU A 65 13.35 -13.04 -13.81
N ALA A 66 14.66 -13.24 -13.92
CA ALA A 66 15.63 -12.15 -13.82
C ALA A 66 15.44 -11.04 -14.86
N LYS A 67 15.02 -11.39 -16.11
CA LYS A 67 14.72 -10.40 -17.14
C LYS A 67 13.43 -9.63 -16.83
N ILE A 68 12.41 -10.29 -16.31
CA ILE A 68 11.15 -9.66 -15.89
C ILE A 68 11.42 -8.70 -14.73
N ASP A 69 12.17 -9.13 -13.72
CA ASP A 69 12.53 -8.30 -12.58
C ASP A 69 13.29 -7.03 -13.03
N LEU A 70 14.27 -7.19 -13.90
CA LEU A 70 14.99 -6.04 -14.47
C LEU A 70 14.07 -5.11 -15.24
N ALA A 71 13.16 -5.64 -16.06
CA ALA A 71 12.20 -4.84 -16.81
C ALA A 71 11.27 -4.05 -15.88
N LEU A 72 10.79 -4.67 -14.79
CA LEU A 72 9.94 -4.03 -13.78
C LEU A 72 10.70 -2.91 -13.04
N ILE A 73 11.96 -3.13 -12.69
CA ILE A 73 12.82 -2.10 -12.06
C ILE A 73 12.98 -0.90 -13.00
N LEU A 74 13.31 -1.14 -14.28
CA LEU A 74 13.49 -0.07 -15.26
C LEU A 74 12.19 0.70 -15.53
N LEU A 75 11.05 0.01 -15.62
CA LEU A 75 9.73 0.64 -15.77
C LEU A 75 9.37 1.48 -14.54
N GLY A 76 9.64 0.98 -13.34
CA GLY A 76 9.43 1.73 -12.10
C GLY A 76 10.29 3.00 -12.05
N GLU A 77 11.55 2.91 -12.47
CA GLU A 77 12.45 4.06 -12.54
C GLU A 77 11.99 5.10 -13.57
N LEU A 78 11.55 4.64 -14.74
CA LEU A 78 11.01 5.52 -15.78
C LEU A 78 9.74 6.24 -15.30
N ALA A 79 8.83 5.53 -14.65
CA ALA A 79 7.60 6.10 -14.10
C ALA A 79 7.89 7.15 -13.01
N ARG A 80 8.87 6.91 -12.13
CA ARG A 80 9.29 7.88 -11.10
C ARG A 80 9.87 9.17 -11.69
N ARG A 81 10.56 9.07 -12.83
CA ARG A 81 11.08 10.26 -13.53
C ARG A 81 9.97 11.12 -14.14
N GLN A 82 8.88 10.48 -14.55
CA GLN A 82 7.72 11.18 -15.12
C GLN A 82 6.80 11.78 -14.05
N GLN A 83 6.70 11.12 -12.90
CA GLN A 83 5.83 11.55 -11.81
C GLN A 83 6.57 11.40 -10.47
N PRO A 84 7.17 12.49 -9.95
CA PRO A 84 7.86 12.44 -8.67
C PRO A 84 6.87 12.09 -7.55
N LEU A 85 7.29 11.20 -6.67
CA LEU A 85 6.50 10.83 -5.51
C LEU A 85 6.45 11.97 -4.50
N PRO A 86 5.34 12.11 -3.75
CA PRO A 86 5.28 13.01 -2.60
C PRO A 86 6.37 12.68 -1.56
N GLU A 87 6.70 13.66 -0.72
CA GLU A 87 7.57 13.45 0.43
C GLU A 87 6.99 12.38 1.37
N PRO A 88 7.80 11.41 1.85
CA PRO A 88 7.33 10.41 2.80
C PRO A 88 6.92 11.05 4.13
N VAL A 89 5.77 10.68 4.63
CA VAL A 89 5.26 11.12 5.94
C VAL A 89 5.01 9.91 6.85
N ALA A 90 5.00 10.12 8.16
CA ALA A 90 4.64 9.06 9.10
C ALA A 90 3.16 8.68 8.91
N VAL A 91 2.92 7.42 8.55
CA VAL A 91 1.59 6.85 8.31
C VAL A 91 1.35 5.70 9.27
N THR A 92 0.17 5.66 9.85
CA THR A 92 -0.35 4.51 10.61
C THR A 92 -1.58 3.98 9.87
N LEU A 93 -1.54 2.74 9.42
CA LEU A 93 -2.61 2.10 8.65
C LEU A 93 -3.14 0.89 9.41
N THR A 94 -4.46 0.79 9.47
CA THR A 94 -5.21 -0.38 9.96
C THR A 94 -6.15 -0.89 8.86
N SER A 95 -6.91 -1.92 9.15
CA SER A 95 -7.95 -2.42 8.24
C SER A 95 -9.14 -1.46 8.04
N ALA A 96 -9.32 -0.47 8.92
CA ALA A 96 -10.47 0.43 8.90
C ALA A 96 -10.10 1.92 8.86
N THR A 97 -8.90 2.28 9.31
CA THR A 97 -8.46 3.67 9.45
C THR A 97 -7.05 3.87 8.95
N VAL A 98 -6.77 5.10 8.57
CA VAL A 98 -5.42 5.56 8.26
C VAL A 98 -5.19 6.90 8.97
N SER A 99 -4.01 7.07 9.55
CA SER A 99 -3.60 8.38 10.06
C SER A 99 -2.22 8.74 9.54
N TRP A 100 -1.98 10.03 9.32
CA TRP A 100 -0.71 10.53 8.81
C TRP A 100 -0.33 11.89 9.39
N ALA A 101 0.95 12.22 9.35
CA ALA A 101 1.44 13.55 9.67
C ALA A 101 1.20 14.50 8.51
N GLY A 102 0.55 15.64 8.76
CA GLY A 102 0.26 16.64 7.72
C GLY A 102 -0.69 17.73 8.15
N LYS A 103 -0.91 18.69 7.24
CA LYS A 103 -1.92 19.71 7.43
C LYS A 103 -3.31 19.12 7.28
N ALA A 104 -4.18 19.47 8.18
CA ALA A 104 -5.51 18.96 8.29
C ALA A 104 -6.42 19.48 7.18
N PRO A 105 -7.01 18.60 6.36
CA PRO A 105 -8.25 18.94 5.66
C PRO A 105 -9.39 19.18 6.66
N ILE A 106 -10.47 19.77 6.18
CA ILE A 106 -11.64 20.07 7.02
C ILE A 106 -12.20 18.74 7.58
N PRO A 107 -12.46 18.62 8.89
CA PRO A 107 -13.11 17.45 9.46
C PRO A 107 -14.45 17.14 8.75
N LYS A 108 -14.76 15.85 8.61
CA LYS A 108 -15.90 15.31 7.84
C LYS A 108 -15.83 15.53 6.32
N SER A 109 -14.71 16.03 5.79
CA SER A 109 -14.50 16.01 4.34
C SER A 109 -14.16 14.60 3.86
N THR A 110 -14.63 14.28 2.66
CA THR A 110 -14.28 13.05 1.96
C THR A 110 -13.21 13.32 0.91
N GLY A 111 -12.49 12.29 0.51
CA GLY A 111 -11.47 12.40 -0.52
C GLY A 111 -10.84 11.08 -0.89
N VAL A 112 -9.89 11.15 -1.81
CA VAL A 112 -9.06 10.02 -2.23
C VAL A 112 -7.69 10.16 -1.61
N LEU A 113 -7.30 9.15 -0.84
CA LEU A 113 -5.95 8.98 -0.35
C LEU A 113 -5.17 8.10 -1.32
N SER A 114 -4.06 8.60 -1.83
CA SER A 114 -3.10 7.83 -2.64
C SER A 114 -1.89 7.51 -1.78
N LEU A 115 -1.70 6.24 -1.46
CA LEU A 115 -0.64 5.75 -0.57
C LEU A 115 0.32 4.85 -1.36
N TYR A 116 1.61 5.19 -1.37
CA TYR A 116 2.63 4.46 -2.10
C TYR A 116 3.35 3.49 -1.17
N LEU A 117 2.91 2.23 -1.17
CA LEU A 117 3.43 1.19 -0.27
C LEU A 117 4.85 0.73 -0.62
N ALA A 118 5.22 0.78 -1.88
CA ALA A 118 6.56 0.42 -2.35
C ALA A 118 7.15 1.55 -3.19
N PRO A 119 8.22 2.20 -2.73
CA PRO A 119 8.89 3.27 -3.49
C PRO A 119 9.41 2.82 -4.86
N ALA A 120 9.69 1.52 -5.02
CA ALA A 120 10.10 0.95 -6.30
C ALA A 120 8.97 0.85 -7.32
N LEU A 121 7.72 0.80 -6.87
CA LEU A 121 6.53 0.76 -7.71
C LEU A 121 5.75 2.05 -7.52
N PRO A 122 5.83 3.03 -8.43
CA PRO A 122 5.15 4.31 -8.32
C PRO A 122 3.64 4.19 -8.64
N TRP A 123 3.01 3.15 -8.14
CA TRP A 123 1.59 2.89 -8.24
C TRP A 123 0.95 3.04 -6.87
N PRO A 124 0.01 3.99 -6.69
CA PRO A 124 -0.62 4.22 -5.41
C PRO A 124 -1.74 3.22 -5.11
N LEU A 125 -1.84 2.83 -3.84
CA LEU A 125 -3.07 2.31 -3.28
C LEU A 125 -4.06 3.47 -3.16
N ARG A 126 -5.17 3.42 -3.88
CA ARG A 126 -6.20 4.48 -3.88
C ARG A 126 -7.34 4.12 -2.96
N LEU A 127 -7.47 4.87 -1.89
CA LEU A 127 -8.43 4.61 -0.83
C LEU A 127 -9.41 5.79 -0.72
N PRO A 128 -10.70 5.59 -0.97
CA PRO A 128 -11.72 6.55 -0.57
C PRO A 128 -11.73 6.67 0.94
N VAL A 129 -11.68 7.88 1.47
CA VAL A 129 -11.62 8.12 2.92
C VAL A 129 -12.53 9.26 3.34
N GLU A 130 -12.94 9.22 4.62
CA GLU A 130 -13.60 10.31 5.33
C GLU A 130 -12.71 10.78 6.49
N ILE A 131 -12.43 12.06 6.57
CA ILE A 131 -11.64 12.64 7.64
C ILE A 131 -12.46 12.65 8.93
N ILE A 132 -12.03 11.89 9.93
CA ILE A 132 -12.71 11.79 11.22
C ILE A 132 -12.11 12.71 12.27
N ALA A 133 -10.80 12.95 12.22
CA ALA A 133 -10.13 13.87 13.12
C ALA A 133 -8.96 14.56 12.41
N ALA A 134 -8.73 15.82 12.78
CA ALA A 134 -7.63 16.61 12.26
C ALA A 134 -7.19 17.64 13.31
N GLY A 135 -5.93 17.59 13.73
CA GLY A 135 -5.36 18.48 14.74
C GLY A 135 -3.91 18.16 15.05
N GLU A 136 -3.20 19.11 15.64
CA GLU A 136 -1.80 18.95 16.09
C GLU A 136 -0.84 18.38 15.03
N GLY A 137 -1.08 18.68 13.75
CA GLY A 137 -0.24 18.18 12.66
C GLY A 137 -0.49 16.71 12.29
N ARG A 138 -1.56 16.10 12.79
CA ARG A 138 -1.99 14.74 12.48
C ARG A 138 -3.41 14.72 11.92
N VAL A 139 -3.61 13.89 10.93
CA VAL A 139 -4.93 13.64 10.31
C VAL A 139 -5.28 12.19 10.52
N GLU A 140 -6.53 11.92 10.85
CA GLU A 140 -7.08 10.57 10.94
C GLU A 140 -8.30 10.46 10.03
N ALA A 141 -8.36 9.39 9.26
CA ALA A 141 -9.42 9.13 8.31
C ALA A 141 -9.89 7.68 8.38
N ARG A 142 -11.18 7.49 8.13
CA ARG A 142 -11.83 6.18 7.99
C ARG A 142 -11.80 5.77 6.52
N LEU A 143 -11.48 4.52 6.25
CA LEU A 143 -11.56 3.93 4.92
C LEU A 143 -13.03 3.73 4.53
N LEU A 144 -13.38 4.08 3.31
CA LEU A 144 -14.73 3.96 2.76
C LEU A 144 -14.75 2.98 1.58
N HIS A 145 -15.90 2.34 1.35
CA HIS A 145 -16.19 1.57 0.14
C HIS A 145 -15.18 0.48 -0.23
N LEU A 146 -14.50 -0.10 0.77
CA LEU A 146 -13.64 -1.27 0.52
C LEU A 146 -14.52 -2.48 0.21
N ASP A 147 -14.25 -3.15 -0.91
CA ASP A 147 -14.83 -4.45 -1.20
C ASP A 147 -14.13 -5.56 -0.40
N GLU A 148 -14.74 -6.74 -0.34
CA GLU A 148 -14.26 -7.87 0.44
C GLU A 148 -12.86 -8.33 -0.01
N ASP A 149 -12.59 -8.30 -1.32
CA ASP A 149 -11.30 -8.68 -1.88
C ASP A 149 -10.20 -7.70 -1.46
N THR A 150 -10.44 -6.39 -1.60
CA THR A 150 -9.50 -5.34 -1.18
C THR A 150 -9.24 -5.42 0.32
N GLN A 151 -10.29 -5.58 1.14
CA GLN A 151 -10.16 -5.74 2.58
C GLN A 151 -9.29 -6.95 2.93
N THR A 152 -9.56 -8.10 2.33
CA THR A 152 -8.81 -9.35 2.56
C THR A 152 -7.32 -9.17 2.21
N TRP A 153 -7.00 -8.56 1.08
CA TRP A 153 -5.62 -8.37 0.66
C TRP A 153 -4.90 -7.30 1.48
N LEU A 154 -5.61 -6.26 1.91
CA LEU A 154 -5.09 -5.26 2.83
C LEU A 154 -4.71 -5.90 4.17
N ASP A 155 -5.61 -6.67 4.78
CA ASP A 155 -5.36 -7.38 6.04
C ASP A 155 -4.17 -8.33 5.95
N ARG A 156 -4.07 -9.10 4.88
CA ARG A 156 -2.90 -9.97 4.61
C ARG A 156 -1.60 -9.18 4.52
N THR A 157 -1.63 -8.02 3.90
CA THR A 157 -0.45 -7.16 3.76
C THR A 157 -0.04 -6.58 5.11
N LEU A 158 -0.99 -6.05 5.89
CA LEU A 158 -0.76 -5.55 7.24
C LEU A 158 -0.15 -6.64 8.15
N PHE A 159 -0.73 -7.84 8.10
CA PHE A 159 -0.26 -8.96 8.92
C PHE A 159 1.18 -9.39 8.54
N ARG A 160 1.52 -9.44 7.25
CA ARG A 160 2.89 -9.75 6.81
C ARG A 160 3.90 -8.73 7.30
N HIS A 161 3.62 -7.45 7.16
CA HIS A 161 4.50 -6.38 7.65
C HIS A 161 4.66 -6.44 9.17
N HIS A 162 3.59 -6.70 9.90
CA HIS A 162 3.65 -6.86 11.36
C HIS A 162 4.56 -8.02 11.76
N ARG A 163 4.42 -9.18 11.14
CA ARG A 163 5.29 -10.34 11.41
C ARG A 163 6.77 -10.04 11.14
N ARG A 164 7.08 -9.33 10.05
CA ARG A 164 8.46 -8.92 9.73
C ARG A 164 9.04 -7.98 10.79
N ARG A 165 8.26 -7.03 11.27
CA ARG A 165 8.70 -6.12 12.36
C ARG A 165 9.00 -6.88 13.64
N LEU A 166 8.18 -7.86 13.99
CA LEU A 166 8.42 -8.71 15.15
C LEU A 166 9.71 -9.53 14.99
N ALA A 167 9.90 -10.16 13.83
CA ALA A 167 11.11 -10.94 13.53
C ALA A 167 12.39 -10.09 13.54
N ALA A 168 12.32 -8.83 13.09
CA ALA A 168 13.45 -7.90 13.11
C ALA A 168 13.80 -7.39 14.51
N ARG A 169 12.84 -7.36 15.45
CA ARG A 169 13.07 -6.97 16.86
C ARG A 169 13.63 -8.12 17.72
N SER A 170 13.53 -9.34 17.23
CA SER A 170 13.97 -10.55 17.96
C SER A 170 15.40 -10.99 17.60
N ARG A 171 16.10 -10.22 16.78
CA ARG A 171 17.51 -10.36 16.41
C ARG A 171 18.36 -9.26 17.04
#